data_6468f784f344f84fbfad840c0f39f18e
#
_entry.id   6468f784f344f84fbfad840c0f39f18e
#
_cell.length_a   1.000
_cell.length_b   1.000
_cell.length_c   1.000
_cell.angle_alpha   90.00
_cell.angle_beta   90.00
_cell.angle_gamma   90.00
#
_symmetry.space_group_name_H-M   'P 1'
#
loop_
_entity.id
_entity.type
_entity.pdbx_description
1 polymer ?
#
loop_
_entity_poly.entity_id
_entity_poly.type
_entity_poly.pdbx_seq_one_letter_code
_entity_poly.pdbx_strand_id
1 'polypeptide(L)'
;MLKISGRTKLVLSTLSKLILAMLIGCTLLLAILFVSYNPTYEVKLNGESLGYVSNKSLIQKRIDNFIQNGDAENVGYVILKDKPEYEFALVKKDVEINDDEVTSKIIDTCEVYYRVYGINVGNEEEFVVETIEEAQQISDKINEEQKNYTEKKKIEIVSIY
;
A
#
# COMPACT_ATOMS: atom_id res chain seq x y z
N MET A 1 -26.33 -19.79 56.60
CA MET A 1 -24.98 -20.26 56.28
C MET A 1 -25.06 -21.69 55.82
N LEU A 2 -24.91 -21.95 54.52
CA LEU A 2 -24.94 -23.32 53.94
C LEU A 2 -23.66 -24.07 54.36
N LYS A 3 -23.81 -25.10 55.17
CA LYS A 3 -22.71 -25.97 55.64
C LYS A 3 -22.32 -26.91 54.48
N ILE A 4 -21.29 -26.51 53.70
CA ILE A 4 -20.76 -27.29 52.60
C ILE A 4 -20.17 -28.61 53.14
N SER A 5 -20.68 -29.75 52.67
CA SER A 5 -20.23 -31.09 53.08
C SER A 5 -18.73 -31.27 52.79
N GLY A 6 -18.02 -32.05 53.63
CA GLY A 6 -16.60 -32.33 53.45
C GLY A 6 -16.25 -32.93 52.08
N ARG A 7 -17.14 -33.73 51.51
CA ARG A 7 -17.00 -34.27 50.12
C ARG A 7 -17.06 -33.19 49.05
N THR A 8 -17.95 -32.18 49.15
CA THR A 8 -18.03 -31.08 48.22
C THR A 8 -16.83 -30.18 48.27
N LYS A 9 -16.22 -29.95 49.45
CA LYS A 9 -14.96 -29.23 49.60
C LYS A 9 -13.79 -29.94 48.92
N LEU A 10 -13.72 -31.26 49.03
CA LEU A 10 -12.66 -32.08 48.39
C LEU A 10 -12.78 -32.05 46.87
N VAL A 11 -13.99 -32.20 46.34
CA VAL A 11 -14.26 -32.13 44.91
C VAL A 11 -13.93 -30.76 44.36
N LEU A 12 -14.34 -29.68 45.03
CA LEU A 12 -14.04 -28.30 44.63
C LEU A 12 -12.54 -28.02 44.62
N SER A 13 -11.81 -28.52 45.62
CA SER A 13 -10.35 -28.38 45.70
C SER A 13 -9.62 -29.11 44.56
N THR A 14 -10.04 -30.34 44.24
CA THR A 14 -9.48 -31.09 43.09
C THR A 14 -9.81 -30.44 41.76
N LEU A 15 -11.04 -29.93 41.60
CA LEU A 15 -11.45 -29.22 40.39
C LEU A 15 -10.63 -27.92 40.18
N SER A 16 -10.42 -27.16 41.26
CA SER A 16 -9.60 -25.91 41.18
C SER A 16 -8.14 -26.19 40.82
N LYS A 17 -7.55 -27.29 41.32
CA LYS A 17 -6.20 -27.72 40.94
C LYS A 17 -6.11 -28.17 39.48
N LEU A 18 -7.11 -28.84 38.95
CA LEU A 18 -7.19 -29.25 37.55
C LEU A 18 -7.31 -28.01 36.64
N ILE A 19 -8.15 -27.05 36.99
CA ILE A 19 -8.29 -25.79 36.25
C ILE A 19 -6.95 -25.02 36.26
N LEU A 20 -6.31 -24.93 37.41
CA LEU A 20 -5.01 -24.26 37.52
C LEU A 20 -3.94 -24.96 36.68
N ALA A 21 -3.87 -26.28 36.70
CA ALA A 21 -2.94 -27.06 35.89
C ALA A 21 -3.19 -26.84 34.38
N MET A 22 -4.47 -26.82 33.98
CA MET A 22 -4.86 -26.54 32.59
C MET A 22 -4.46 -25.12 32.15
N LEU A 23 -4.67 -24.12 33.00
CA LEU A 23 -4.25 -22.73 32.73
C LEU A 23 -2.73 -22.63 32.55
N ILE A 24 -1.94 -23.27 33.44
CA ILE A 24 -0.49 -23.31 33.33
C ILE A 24 -0.06 -23.97 32.01
N GLY A 25 -0.69 -25.12 31.65
CA GLY A 25 -0.42 -25.82 30.39
C GLY A 25 -0.72 -24.95 29.18
N CYS A 26 -1.85 -24.24 29.16
CA CYS A 26 -2.21 -23.31 28.08
C CYS A 26 -1.21 -22.13 27.97
N THR A 27 -0.80 -21.56 29.10
CA THR A 27 0.17 -20.44 29.08
C THR A 27 1.54 -20.87 28.56
N LEU A 28 2.00 -22.08 28.92
CA LEU A 28 3.24 -22.65 28.39
C LEU A 28 3.18 -22.89 26.88
N LEU A 29 2.06 -23.45 26.40
CA LEU A 29 1.85 -23.65 24.94
C LEU A 29 1.84 -22.32 24.17
N LEU A 30 1.15 -21.33 24.71
CA LEU A 30 1.15 -19.98 24.12
C LEU A 30 2.57 -19.37 24.10
N ALA A 31 3.32 -19.51 25.19
CA ALA A 31 4.70 -19.04 25.26
C ALA A 31 5.59 -19.69 24.20
N ILE A 32 5.46 -21.01 23.97
CA ILE A 32 6.20 -21.74 22.93
C ILE A 32 5.82 -21.21 21.54
N LEU A 33 4.54 -20.96 21.28
CA LEU A 33 4.07 -20.42 20.01
C LEU A 33 4.67 -19.01 19.75
N PHE A 34 4.62 -18.12 20.75
CA PHE A 34 5.20 -16.77 20.61
C PHE A 34 6.73 -16.76 20.47
N VAL A 35 7.43 -17.75 21.06
CA VAL A 35 8.88 -17.88 20.91
C VAL A 35 9.24 -18.42 19.52
N SER A 36 8.43 -19.33 18.94
CA SER A 36 8.77 -20.07 17.72
C SER A 36 8.20 -19.45 16.45
N TYR A 37 7.13 -18.67 16.57
CA TYR A 37 6.40 -18.13 15.42
C TYR A 37 6.23 -16.62 15.51
N ASN A 38 6.15 -16.00 14.33
CA ASN A 38 5.79 -14.60 14.16
C ASN A 38 4.36 -14.51 13.61
N PRO A 39 3.46 -13.77 14.27
CA PRO A 39 2.17 -13.42 13.66
C PRO A 39 2.40 -12.42 12.52
N THR A 40 1.94 -12.75 11.33
CA THR A 40 2.16 -12.00 10.10
C THR A 40 0.91 -12.04 9.23
N TYR A 41 1.00 -11.40 8.08
CA TYR A 41 0.02 -11.53 7.01
C TYR A 41 0.71 -11.99 5.73
N GLU A 42 0.21 -13.07 5.14
CA GLU A 42 0.54 -13.43 3.77
C GLU A 42 -0.19 -12.49 2.83
N VAL A 43 0.54 -11.91 1.89
CA VAL A 43 -0.02 -11.03 0.87
C VAL A 43 -0.09 -11.79 -0.44
N LYS A 44 -1.27 -11.83 -1.03
CA LYS A 44 -1.52 -12.46 -2.33
C LYS A 44 -2.03 -11.46 -3.34
N LEU A 45 -1.62 -11.62 -4.58
CA LEU A 45 -2.13 -10.88 -5.72
C LEU A 45 -2.54 -11.89 -6.79
N ASN A 46 -3.80 -11.87 -7.22
CA ASN A 46 -4.35 -12.85 -8.18
C ASN A 46 -4.14 -14.32 -7.76
N GLY A 47 -4.13 -14.60 -6.46
CA GLY A 47 -3.92 -15.93 -5.91
C GLY A 47 -2.44 -16.34 -5.77
N GLU A 48 -1.49 -15.56 -6.27
CA GLU A 48 -0.05 -15.78 -6.07
C GLU A 48 0.45 -15.08 -4.80
N SER A 49 1.27 -15.77 -4.01
CA SER A 49 1.87 -15.20 -2.80
C SER A 49 3.03 -14.28 -3.17
N LEU A 50 2.96 -13.04 -2.71
CA LEU A 50 4.03 -12.04 -2.86
C LEU A 50 5.04 -12.10 -1.71
N GLY A 51 4.64 -12.69 -0.58
CA GLY A 51 5.45 -12.78 0.63
C GLY A 51 4.67 -12.47 1.90
N TYR A 52 5.42 -12.29 2.99
CA TYR A 52 4.86 -12.04 4.32
C TYR A 52 5.17 -10.62 4.79
N VAL A 53 4.18 -9.98 5.43
CA VAL A 53 4.30 -8.62 5.97
C VAL A 53 3.95 -8.59 7.44
N SER A 54 4.58 -7.67 8.16
CA SER A 54 4.36 -7.51 9.61
C SER A 54 3.04 -6.80 9.93
N ASN A 55 2.62 -5.86 9.08
CA ASN A 55 1.48 -5.00 9.35
C ASN A 55 0.68 -4.66 8.08
N LYS A 56 -0.47 -5.32 7.94
CA LYS A 56 -1.42 -5.09 6.84
C LYS A 56 -1.79 -3.60 6.67
N SER A 57 -2.09 -2.91 7.78
CA SER A 57 -2.55 -1.51 7.72
C SER A 57 -1.46 -0.56 7.24
N LEU A 58 -0.20 -0.86 7.56
CA LEU A 58 0.94 -0.07 7.09
C LEU A 58 1.13 -0.22 5.58
N ILE A 59 1.07 -1.46 5.09
CA ILE A 59 1.17 -1.75 3.65
C ILE A 59 0.05 -1.07 2.89
N GLN A 60 -1.20 -1.24 3.34
CA GLN A 60 -2.36 -0.60 2.72
C GLN A 60 -2.18 0.92 2.64
N LYS A 61 -1.74 1.56 3.73
CA LYS A 61 -1.51 3.00 3.76
C LYS A 61 -0.41 3.45 2.78
N ARG A 62 0.65 2.66 2.62
CA ARG A 62 1.72 2.96 1.66
C ARG A 62 1.23 2.88 0.21
N ILE A 63 0.45 1.84 -0.10
CA ILE A 63 -0.18 1.68 -1.42
C ILE A 63 -1.15 2.82 -1.71
N ASP A 64 -2.03 3.14 -0.75
CA ASP A 64 -2.99 4.23 -0.88
C ASP A 64 -2.28 5.58 -1.10
N ASN A 65 -1.17 5.81 -0.41
CA ASN A 65 -0.36 7.01 -0.58
C ASN A 65 0.27 7.08 -1.99
N PHE A 66 0.76 5.95 -2.51
CA PHE A 66 1.29 5.88 -3.87
C PHE A 66 0.19 6.12 -4.91
N ILE A 67 -0.99 5.53 -4.72
CA ILE A 67 -2.14 5.75 -5.63
C ILE A 67 -2.57 7.22 -5.65
N GLN A 68 -2.49 7.92 -4.52
CA GLN A 68 -2.89 9.32 -4.41
C GLN A 68 -1.87 10.30 -4.94
N ASN A 69 -0.59 10.03 -4.75
CA ASN A 69 0.47 11.02 -5.00
C ASN A 69 1.44 10.60 -6.13
N GLY A 70 1.45 9.31 -6.50
CA GLY A 70 2.46 8.78 -7.43
C GLY A 70 3.87 8.84 -6.87
N ASP A 71 4.84 8.78 -7.76
CA ASP A 71 6.27 8.82 -7.50
C ASP A 71 6.98 10.04 -8.11
N ALA A 72 6.26 10.86 -8.87
CA ALA A 72 6.77 12.04 -9.54
C ALA A 72 5.75 13.19 -9.56
N GLU A 73 6.22 14.41 -9.74
CA GLU A 73 5.39 15.63 -9.74
C GLU A 73 4.38 15.70 -10.91
N ASN A 74 4.73 15.08 -12.04
CA ASN A 74 3.88 15.07 -13.23
C ASN A 74 2.96 13.84 -13.32
N VAL A 75 2.82 13.05 -12.24
CA VAL A 75 1.84 11.96 -12.20
C VAL A 75 0.43 12.53 -12.28
N GLY A 76 -0.33 12.09 -13.26
CA GLY A 76 -1.72 12.46 -13.44
C GLY A 76 -2.64 11.61 -12.56
N TYR A 77 -2.52 10.29 -12.68
CA TYR A 77 -3.22 9.33 -11.83
C TYR A 77 -2.56 7.95 -11.88
N VAL A 78 -2.83 7.16 -10.85
CA VAL A 78 -2.33 5.79 -10.71
C VAL A 78 -3.51 4.83 -10.60
N ILE A 79 -3.45 3.73 -11.35
CA ILE A 79 -4.46 2.66 -11.30
C ILE A 79 -3.83 1.40 -10.71
N LEU A 80 -4.39 0.92 -9.61
CA LEU A 80 -4.11 -0.41 -9.09
C LEU A 80 -5.09 -1.40 -9.74
N LYS A 81 -4.59 -2.26 -10.64
CA LYS A 81 -5.42 -3.22 -11.38
C LYS A 81 -6.00 -4.29 -10.47
N ASP A 82 -5.15 -4.84 -9.62
CA ASP A 82 -5.47 -5.99 -8.79
C ASP A 82 -5.33 -5.63 -7.31
N LYS A 83 -6.39 -5.89 -6.56
CA LYS A 83 -6.39 -5.60 -5.13
C LYS A 83 -5.67 -6.70 -4.35
N PRO A 84 -4.65 -6.37 -3.51
CA PRO A 84 -3.98 -7.36 -2.70
C PRO A 84 -4.91 -7.95 -1.63
N GLU A 85 -4.83 -9.26 -1.47
CA GLU A 85 -5.51 -10.01 -0.42
C GLU A 85 -4.54 -10.27 0.73
N TYR A 86 -5.05 -10.22 1.97
CA TYR A 86 -4.25 -10.39 3.18
C TYR A 86 -4.83 -11.52 4.02
N GLU A 87 -4.07 -12.58 4.19
CA GLU A 87 -4.42 -13.71 5.04
C GLU A 87 -3.54 -13.73 6.29
N PHE A 88 -4.16 -13.88 7.47
CA PHE A 88 -3.39 -14.04 8.71
C PHE A 88 -2.61 -15.36 8.69
N ALA A 89 -1.32 -15.28 8.99
CA ALA A 89 -0.41 -16.42 9.03
C ALA A 89 0.48 -16.39 10.29
N LEU A 90 0.74 -17.59 10.80
CA LEU A 90 1.77 -17.81 11.81
C LEU A 90 2.97 -18.48 11.12
N VAL A 91 4.02 -17.71 10.88
CA VAL A 91 5.23 -18.22 10.22
C VAL A 91 6.34 -18.45 11.22
N LYS A 92 7.22 -19.40 10.95
CA LYS A 92 8.41 -19.63 11.77
C LYS A 92 9.31 -18.41 11.72
N LYS A 93 10.11 -18.20 12.77
CA LYS A 93 11.01 -17.03 12.89
C LYS A 93 12.12 -16.97 11.84
N ASP A 94 12.41 -18.06 11.16
CA ASP A 94 13.36 -18.14 10.06
C ASP A 94 12.77 -17.72 8.69
N VAL A 95 11.46 -17.53 8.62
CA VAL A 95 10.79 -17.02 7.42
C VAL A 95 10.99 -15.51 7.33
N GLU A 96 11.44 -15.05 6.17
CA GLU A 96 11.64 -13.62 5.91
C GLU A 96 10.31 -12.88 5.84
N ILE A 97 10.25 -11.77 6.56
CA ILE A 97 9.12 -10.83 6.56
C ILE A 97 9.67 -9.51 6.03
N ASN A 98 9.23 -9.10 4.85
CA ASN A 98 9.77 -7.93 4.18
C ASN A 98 8.65 -7.02 3.67
N ASP A 99 8.29 -6.05 4.51
CA ASP A 99 7.23 -5.08 4.25
C ASP A 99 7.55 -4.22 3.01
N ASP A 100 8.83 -3.85 2.82
CA ASP A 100 9.23 -2.97 1.73
C ASP A 100 9.22 -3.70 0.39
N GLU A 101 9.75 -4.91 0.33
CA GLU A 101 9.76 -5.73 -0.88
C GLU A 101 8.34 -6.06 -1.36
N VAL A 102 7.47 -6.49 -0.44
CA VAL A 102 6.07 -6.80 -0.80
C VAL A 102 5.33 -5.55 -1.28
N THR A 103 5.55 -4.41 -0.61
CA THR A 103 4.96 -3.13 -1.05
C THR A 103 5.44 -2.76 -2.45
N SER A 104 6.74 -2.86 -2.74
CA SER A 104 7.28 -2.57 -4.07
C SER A 104 6.68 -3.48 -5.14
N LYS A 105 6.59 -4.79 -4.88
CA LYS A 105 5.96 -5.73 -5.81
C LYS A 105 4.52 -5.35 -6.16
N ILE A 106 3.74 -4.83 -5.20
CA ILE A 106 2.38 -4.38 -5.46
C ILE A 106 2.39 -3.08 -6.28
N ILE A 107 3.24 -2.12 -5.91
CA ILE A 107 3.39 -0.84 -6.63
C ILE A 107 3.81 -1.07 -8.08
N ASP A 108 4.72 -2.01 -8.34
CA ASP A 108 5.19 -2.36 -9.68
C ASP A 108 4.07 -2.90 -10.59
N THR A 109 2.94 -3.33 -10.03
CA THR A 109 1.74 -3.73 -10.81
C THR A 109 0.80 -2.58 -11.11
N CYS A 110 1.04 -1.39 -10.55
CA CYS A 110 0.24 -0.23 -10.83
C CYS A 110 0.54 0.32 -12.23
N GLU A 111 -0.49 0.81 -12.89
CA GLU A 111 -0.33 1.64 -14.08
C GLU A 111 -0.27 3.11 -13.67
N VAL A 112 0.83 3.77 -14.03
CA VAL A 112 1.04 5.19 -13.76
C VAL A 112 0.82 5.96 -15.05
N TYR A 113 -0.06 6.95 -15.00
CA TYR A 113 -0.34 7.85 -16.11
C TYR A 113 0.24 9.22 -15.81
N TYR A 114 1.09 9.70 -16.69
CA TYR A 114 1.77 10.98 -16.53
C TYR A 114 1.01 12.07 -17.26
N ARG A 115 0.94 13.24 -16.64
CA ARG A 115 0.42 14.45 -17.27
C ARG A 115 1.51 15.09 -18.10
N VAL A 116 1.20 15.35 -19.37
CA VAL A 116 2.03 16.12 -20.26
C VAL A 116 1.24 17.33 -20.80
N TYR A 117 1.95 18.30 -21.32
CA TYR A 117 1.36 19.54 -21.83
C TYR A 117 1.64 19.69 -23.31
N GLY A 118 0.58 19.69 -24.12
CA GLY A 118 0.65 20.00 -25.55
C GLY A 118 0.60 21.51 -25.76
N ILE A 119 1.42 22.01 -26.66
CA ILE A 119 1.39 23.40 -27.10
C ILE A 119 0.91 23.43 -28.52
N ASN A 120 -0.30 23.97 -28.71
CA ASN A 120 -0.92 24.11 -30.02
C ASN A 120 -0.62 25.48 -30.60
N VAL A 121 -0.15 25.52 -31.84
CA VAL A 121 0.09 26.76 -32.58
C VAL A 121 -0.89 26.81 -33.76
N GLY A 122 -1.93 27.59 -33.61
CA GLY A 122 -3.07 27.58 -34.52
C GLY A 122 -3.96 26.34 -34.28
N ASN A 123 -4.02 25.46 -35.26
CA ASN A 123 -4.82 24.23 -35.19
C ASN A 123 -3.96 22.94 -35.13
N GLU A 124 -2.66 23.10 -34.99
CA GLU A 124 -1.72 21.96 -34.96
C GLU A 124 -1.01 21.92 -33.62
N GLU A 125 -0.86 20.69 -33.07
CA GLU A 125 -0.01 20.43 -31.92
C GLU A 125 1.44 20.36 -32.38
N GLU A 126 2.29 21.30 -31.92
CA GLU A 126 3.67 21.37 -32.37
C GLU A 126 4.67 20.84 -31.34
N PHE A 127 4.35 20.96 -30.04
CA PHE A 127 5.25 20.57 -28.96
C PHE A 127 4.51 19.85 -27.85
N VAL A 128 5.18 18.87 -27.22
CA VAL A 128 4.72 18.19 -26.01
C VAL A 128 5.85 18.25 -24.98
N VAL A 129 5.53 18.68 -23.77
CA VAL A 129 6.50 18.85 -22.67
C VAL A 129 5.96 18.27 -21.37
N GLU A 130 6.83 17.99 -20.41
CA GLU A 130 6.48 17.32 -19.15
C GLU A 130 5.93 18.29 -18.10
N THR A 131 6.29 19.58 -18.16
CA THR A 131 5.90 20.57 -17.15
C THR A 131 5.15 21.75 -17.75
N ILE A 132 4.28 22.36 -16.93
CA ILE A 132 3.54 23.58 -17.33
C ILE A 132 4.49 24.77 -17.49
N GLU A 133 5.57 24.82 -16.72
CA GLU A 133 6.58 25.88 -16.77
C GLU A 133 7.34 25.85 -18.10
N GLU A 134 7.71 24.65 -18.58
CA GLU A 134 8.32 24.49 -19.89
C GLU A 134 7.36 24.89 -21.01
N ALA A 135 6.09 24.45 -20.91
CA ALA A 135 5.07 24.84 -21.88
C ALA A 135 4.91 26.37 -21.95
N GLN A 136 4.91 27.04 -20.80
CA GLN A 136 4.79 28.46 -20.72
C GLN A 136 6.01 29.21 -21.36
N GLN A 137 7.23 28.72 -21.07
CA GLN A 137 8.47 29.29 -21.64
C GLN A 137 8.49 29.15 -23.17
N ILE A 138 8.06 28.02 -23.73
CA ILE A 138 7.99 27.80 -25.17
C ILE A 138 6.91 28.69 -25.77
N SER A 139 5.73 28.76 -25.16
CA SER A 139 4.63 29.64 -25.59
C SER A 139 5.06 31.10 -25.64
N ASP A 140 5.78 31.56 -24.61
CA ASP A 140 6.29 32.97 -24.56
C ASP A 140 7.31 33.21 -25.66
N LYS A 141 8.24 32.30 -25.94
CA LYS A 141 9.19 32.40 -27.04
C LYS A 141 8.51 32.52 -28.41
N ILE A 142 7.54 31.62 -28.66
CA ILE A 142 6.77 31.63 -29.92
C ILE A 142 6.00 32.93 -30.06
N ASN A 143 5.39 33.42 -28.98
CA ASN A 143 4.71 34.72 -28.96
C ASN A 143 5.66 35.90 -29.25
N GLU A 144 6.88 35.84 -28.74
CA GLU A 144 7.90 36.88 -29.01
C GLU A 144 8.32 36.86 -30.49
N GLU A 145 8.56 35.68 -31.05
CA GLU A 145 8.91 35.55 -32.48
C GLU A 145 7.78 36.05 -33.39
N GLN A 146 6.52 35.79 -33.02
CA GLN A 146 5.35 36.23 -33.80
C GLN A 146 5.07 37.75 -33.71
N LYS A 147 5.74 38.50 -32.85
CA LYS A 147 5.52 39.98 -32.74
C LYS A 147 5.73 40.70 -34.05
N ASN A 148 6.61 40.21 -34.91
CA ASN A 148 6.99 40.81 -36.18
C ASN A 148 6.20 40.31 -37.39
N TYR A 149 5.26 39.37 -37.19
CA TYR A 149 4.45 38.81 -38.26
C TYR A 149 3.09 39.49 -38.37
N THR A 150 2.61 39.63 -39.59
CA THR A 150 1.30 40.29 -39.89
C THR A 150 0.12 39.41 -39.47
N GLU A 151 0.26 38.07 -39.57
CA GLU A 151 -0.71 37.12 -39.11
C GLU A 151 -0.15 36.35 -37.89
N LYS A 152 -0.86 36.45 -36.74
CA LYS A 152 -0.49 35.79 -35.50
C LYS A 152 -1.34 34.52 -35.36
N LYS A 153 -0.69 33.39 -35.14
CA LYS A 153 -1.36 32.16 -34.77
C LYS A 153 -1.68 32.17 -33.28
N LYS A 154 -2.84 31.64 -32.90
CA LYS A 154 -3.24 31.46 -31.50
C LYS A 154 -2.40 30.35 -30.89
N ILE A 155 -1.87 30.57 -29.68
CA ILE A 155 -1.13 29.58 -28.91
C ILE A 155 -2.02 29.12 -27.76
N GLU A 156 -2.18 27.81 -27.61
CA GLU A 156 -2.93 27.21 -26.52
C GLU A 156 -2.11 26.10 -25.86
N ILE A 157 -2.11 26.06 -24.53
CA ILE A 157 -1.51 24.99 -23.75
C ILE A 157 -2.64 24.06 -23.30
N VAL A 158 -2.51 22.77 -23.60
CA VAL A 158 -3.51 21.73 -23.29
C VAL A 158 -2.86 20.65 -22.43
N SER A 159 -3.50 20.26 -21.33
CA SER A 159 -3.05 19.10 -20.54
C SER A 159 -3.53 17.80 -21.17
N ILE A 160 -2.63 16.83 -21.28
CA ILE A 160 -2.86 15.49 -21.86
C ILE A 160 -2.50 14.45 -20.79
N TYR A 161 -3.26 13.32 -20.74
CA TYR A 161 -3.04 12.21 -19.80
C TYR A 161 -2.77 10.91 -20.55
#